data_b49066fc387b22295361981edad90b14
#
_entry.id   b49066fc387b22295361981edad90b14
#
_cell.length_a   1.000
_cell.length_b   1.000
_cell.length_c   1.000
_cell.angle_alpha   90.00
_cell.angle_beta   90.00
_cell.angle_gamma   90.00
#
_symmetry.space_group_name_H-M   'P 1'
#
loop_
_entity.id
_entity.type
_entity.pdbx_description
1 polymer ?
#
loop_
_entity_poly.entity_id
_entity_poly.type
_entity_poly.pdbx_seq_one_letter_code
_entity_poly.pdbx_strand_id
1 'polypeptide(L)'
;MLGVNLATHQINDTGAGVSRVQFERDGFAALEGHFTPHQVDRAAQAVRRLLAERPNEIVVDSLHTGMRTFWAQAANPQTRHFKFNDLYLMSAEIRSLALDLELTSVLADLLGEPAVLCNSLNFEKGSSQPKHIDSLYMTPRTPHSLIAAWIALEDVHPDAGPLVYYPGSHRIPLYTFNDGTHHATREESADWYDYIDVQIRLRGLKERAFIARKGDVFIWHSDLVHGGRPIADHHRTRSSLVCHYFGETDCVARGMDIAPMHGGYWMRRLPQPVIADPASFGPKCPFPEETYLRRHPDVREAVEAKQFPSGEHHYREYGFGEGRGI
;
A
#
# COMPACT_ATOMS: atom_id res chain seq x y z
N MET A 1 -20.82 -2.69 -47.26
CA MET A 1 -21.44 -2.59 -45.95
C MET A 1 -21.01 -3.84 -45.15
N LEU A 2 -19.96 -3.74 -44.37
CA LEU A 2 -19.51 -4.79 -43.48
C LEU A 2 -19.90 -4.33 -42.06
N GLY A 3 -20.89 -5.01 -41.48
CA GLY A 3 -21.37 -4.74 -40.12
C GLY A 3 -20.31 -5.18 -39.12
N VAL A 4 -19.82 -4.24 -38.33
CA VAL A 4 -19.00 -4.52 -37.15
C VAL A 4 -19.93 -4.99 -36.02
N ASN A 5 -19.84 -6.25 -35.71
CA ASN A 5 -20.55 -6.87 -34.61
C ASN A 5 -19.85 -6.43 -33.29
N LEU A 6 -20.41 -5.43 -32.62
CA LEU A 6 -20.05 -5.07 -31.26
C LEU A 6 -20.54 -6.19 -30.34
N ALA A 7 -19.64 -7.07 -29.95
CA ALA A 7 -19.88 -8.04 -28.88
C ALA A 7 -20.16 -7.28 -27.59
N THR A 8 -21.44 -7.21 -27.20
CA THR A 8 -21.84 -6.81 -25.85
C THR A 8 -21.28 -7.83 -24.86
N HIS A 9 -20.23 -7.45 -24.13
CA HIS A 9 -19.79 -8.22 -23.00
C HIS A 9 -20.93 -8.25 -21.97
N GLN A 10 -21.51 -9.42 -21.79
CA GLN A 10 -22.44 -9.66 -20.69
C GLN A 10 -21.68 -9.40 -19.38
N ILE A 11 -22.18 -8.46 -18.58
CA ILE A 11 -21.74 -8.19 -17.23
C ILE A 11 -22.15 -9.44 -16.42
N ASN A 12 -21.20 -10.33 -16.16
CA ASN A 12 -21.39 -11.42 -15.23
C ASN A 12 -21.41 -10.82 -13.82
N ASP A 13 -22.52 -11.00 -13.13
CA ASP A 13 -22.61 -10.76 -11.69
C ASP A 13 -21.67 -11.78 -11.03
N THR A 14 -20.54 -11.34 -10.50
CA THR A 14 -19.55 -12.23 -9.87
C THR A 14 -20.20 -12.87 -8.66
N GLY A 15 -19.99 -14.18 -8.47
CA GLY A 15 -20.61 -14.96 -7.38
C GLY A 15 -20.29 -14.48 -5.94
N ALA A 16 -19.52 -13.38 -5.81
CA ALA A 16 -19.20 -12.69 -4.56
C ALA A 16 -20.13 -11.50 -4.24
N GLY A 17 -21.19 -11.25 -5.03
CA GLY A 17 -22.16 -10.19 -4.74
C GLY A 17 -21.67 -8.75 -4.95
N VAL A 18 -20.50 -8.55 -5.58
CA VAL A 18 -19.99 -7.20 -5.91
C VAL A 18 -20.51 -6.79 -7.28
N SER A 19 -21.26 -5.70 -7.31
CA SER A 19 -21.71 -5.09 -8.56
C SER A 19 -20.70 -4.06 -9.05
N ARG A 20 -20.13 -4.27 -10.24
CA ARG A 20 -19.28 -3.30 -10.92
C ARG A 20 -19.97 -1.93 -11.07
N VAL A 21 -21.27 -1.94 -11.40
CA VAL A 21 -22.08 -0.71 -11.50
C VAL A 21 -22.12 0.04 -10.17
N GLN A 22 -22.23 -0.67 -9.04
CA GLN A 22 -22.18 -0.06 -7.72
C GLN A 22 -20.78 0.52 -7.43
N PHE A 23 -19.72 -0.22 -7.73
CA PHE A 23 -18.35 0.25 -7.56
C PHE A 23 -18.06 1.51 -8.41
N GLU A 24 -18.49 1.53 -9.66
CA GLU A 24 -18.36 2.70 -10.54
C GLU A 24 -19.17 3.92 -10.05
N ARG A 25 -20.29 3.68 -9.36
CA ARG A 25 -21.10 4.74 -8.76
C ARG A 25 -20.52 5.27 -7.45
N ASP A 26 -20.08 4.39 -6.57
CA ASP A 26 -19.78 4.71 -5.16
C ASP A 26 -18.26 4.77 -4.89
N GLY A 27 -17.42 4.14 -5.75
CA GLY A 27 -15.97 4.08 -5.63
C GLY A 27 -15.44 3.05 -4.64
N PHE A 28 -16.33 2.20 -4.10
CA PHE A 28 -15.93 1.15 -3.16
C PHE A 28 -16.85 -0.07 -3.23
N ALA A 29 -16.34 -1.19 -2.69
CA ALA A 29 -17.09 -2.40 -2.40
C ALA A 29 -16.69 -2.96 -1.04
N ALA A 30 -17.62 -3.63 -0.35
CA ALA A 30 -17.33 -4.34 0.89
C ALA A 30 -17.71 -5.81 0.73
N LEU A 31 -16.78 -6.70 1.10
CA LEU A 31 -16.97 -8.15 1.11
C LEU A 31 -17.03 -8.58 2.57
N GLU A 32 -18.24 -8.79 3.09
CA GLU A 32 -18.45 -9.22 4.48
C GLU A 32 -18.17 -10.72 4.62
N GLY A 33 -17.36 -11.10 5.62
CA GLY A 33 -17.01 -12.50 5.89
C GLY A 33 -16.28 -13.19 4.75
N HIS A 34 -15.56 -12.44 3.91
CA HIS A 34 -14.85 -12.98 2.75
C HIS A 34 -13.81 -14.03 3.13
N PHE A 35 -13.00 -13.72 4.14
CA PHE A 35 -12.02 -14.67 4.67
C PHE A 35 -12.50 -15.37 5.91
N THR A 36 -12.24 -16.67 5.98
CA THR A 36 -12.44 -17.44 7.22
C THR A 36 -11.44 -16.98 8.29
N PRO A 37 -11.79 -17.11 9.59
CA PRO A 37 -10.84 -16.83 10.67
C PRO A 37 -9.50 -17.54 10.53
N HIS A 38 -9.49 -18.78 10.02
CA HIS A 38 -8.28 -19.57 9.81
C HIS A 38 -7.34 -18.96 8.74
N GLN A 39 -7.88 -18.47 7.61
CA GLN A 39 -7.08 -17.81 6.57
C GLN A 39 -6.43 -16.54 7.13
N VAL A 40 -7.20 -15.73 7.84
CA VAL A 40 -6.73 -14.49 8.47
C VAL A 40 -5.67 -14.78 9.53
N ASP A 41 -5.88 -15.80 10.39
CA ASP A 41 -4.96 -16.14 11.45
C ASP A 41 -3.58 -16.56 10.95
N ARG A 42 -3.52 -17.27 9.82
CA ARG A 42 -2.24 -17.64 9.19
C ARG A 42 -1.42 -16.40 8.80
N ALA A 43 -2.03 -15.43 8.14
CA ALA A 43 -1.37 -14.19 7.76
C ALA A 43 -1.01 -13.35 8.99
N ALA A 44 -1.93 -13.21 9.96
CA ALA A 44 -1.69 -12.48 11.21
C ALA A 44 -0.56 -13.12 12.05
N GLN A 45 -0.42 -14.44 12.05
CA GLN A 45 0.71 -15.12 12.70
C GLN A 45 2.04 -14.83 11.98
N ALA A 46 2.04 -14.83 10.64
CA ALA A 46 3.23 -14.47 9.87
C ALA A 46 3.65 -13.02 10.14
N VAL A 47 2.71 -12.08 10.19
CA VAL A 47 2.99 -10.69 10.61
C VAL A 47 3.63 -10.67 12.00
N ARG A 48 2.98 -11.27 13.02
CA ARG A 48 3.51 -11.29 14.39
C ARG A 48 4.92 -11.88 14.47
N ARG A 49 5.20 -12.97 13.73
CA ARG A 49 6.52 -13.58 13.64
C ARG A 49 7.55 -12.59 13.10
N LEU A 50 7.29 -12.00 11.94
CA LEU A 50 8.18 -11.02 11.31
C LEU A 50 8.45 -9.80 12.23
N LEU A 51 7.40 -9.31 12.92
CA LEU A 51 7.56 -8.18 13.82
C LEU A 51 8.39 -8.54 15.07
N ALA A 52 8.31 -9.79 15.55
CA ALA A 52 9.09 -10.27 16.69
C ALA A 52 10.56 -10.53 16.31
N GLU A 53 10.81 -11.10 15.13
CA GLU A 53 12.15 -11.40 14.62
C GLU A 53 12.93 -10.14 14.24
N ARG A 54 12.23 -9.07 13.86
CA ARG A 54 12.80 -7.76 13.49
C ARG A 54 13.92 -7.87 12.43
N PRO A 55 13.70 -8.53 11.30
CA PRO A 55 14.70 -8.60 10.26
C PRO A 55 15.03 -7.19 9.72
N ASN A 56 16.27 -7.02 9.26
CA ASN A 56 16.81 -5.73 8.84
C ASN A 56 16.15 -5.15 7.58
N GLU A 57 15.43 -5.99 6.84
CA GLU A 57 14.79 -5.63 5.56
C GLU A 57 13.40 -5.03 5.75
N ILE A 58 12.81 -5.13 6.95
CA ILE A 58 11.50 -4.53 7.20
C ILE A 58 11.64 -3.03 7.36
N VAL A 59 10.96 -2.31 6.49
CA VAL A 59 10.86 -0.85 6.51
C VAL A 59 9.56 -0.42 7.16
N VAL A 60 9.65 0.54 8.06
CA VAL A 60 8.51 1.11 8.78
C VAL A 60 8.48 2.62 8.68
N ASP A 61 7.27 3.18 8.66
CA ASP A 61 7.05 4.60 8.88
C ASP A 61 6.42 4.78 10.28
N SER A 62 7.04 5.59 11.13
CA SER A 62 6.43 5.99 12.40
C SER A 62 5.20 6.84 12.14
N LEU A 63 4.03 6.42 12.60
CA LEU A 63 2.79 7.21 12.46
C LEU A 63 2.76 8.45 13.37
N HIS A 64 3.71 8.55 14.31
CA HIS A 64 3.84 9.70 15.19
C HIS A 64 4.73 10.79 14.59
N THR A 65 5.87 10.41 13.98
CA THR A 65 6.88 11.35 13.47
C THR A 65 6.90 11.44 11.94
N GLY A 66 6.27 10.50 11.24
CA GLY A 66 6.39 10.35 9.79
C GLY A 66 7.75 9.83 9.31
N MET A 67 8.69 9.58 10.23
CA MET A 67 10.03 9.13 9.87
C MET A 67 10.02 7.67 9.39
N ARG A 68 10.71 7.43 8.29
CA ARG A 68 10.97 6.10 7.74
C ARG A 68 12.28 5.55 8.27
N THR A 69 12.26 4.30 8.72
CA THR A 69 13.45 3.60 9.23
C THR A 69 13.33 2.10 9.03
N PHE A 70 14.43 1.36 9.27
CA PHE A 70 14.35 -0.09 9.42
C PHE A 70 13.68 -0.47 10.73
N TRP A 71 12.84 -1.52 10.71
CA TRP A 71 12.16 -1.97 11.93
C TRP A 71 13.14 -2.36 13.04
N ALA A 72 14.28 -2.96 12.68
CA ALA A 72 15.34 -3.29 13.62
C ALA A 72 15.88 -2.07 14.39
N GLN A 73 15.82 -0.87 13.81
CA GLN A 73 16.30 0.40 14.36
C GLN A 73 15.18 1.27 14.96
N ALA A 74 13.91 0.88 14.75
CA ALA A 74 12.76 1.69 15.17
C ALA A 74 12.80 2.00 16.69
N ALA A 75 12.68 3.28 17.03
CA ALA A 75 12.54 3.74 18.39
C ALA A 75 11.13 3.40 18.93
N ASN A 76 11.06 3.04 20.22
CA ASN A 76 9.80 2.75 20.92
C ASN A 76 8.88 1.74 20.21
N PRO A 77 9.40 0.56 19.78
CA PRO A 77 8.62 -0.43 19.03
C PRO A 77 7.39 -0.94 19.79
N GLN A 78 7.40 -0.84 21.14
CA GLN A 78 6.29 -1.23 22.00
C GLN A 78 5.03 -0.38 21.83
N THR A 79 5.12 0.81 21.22
CA THR A 79 3.95 1.66 20.96
C THR A 79 3.03 1.07 19.89
N ARG A 80 3.56 0.18 19.03
CA ARG A 80 2.85 -0.44 17.89
C ARG A 80 2.22 0.56 16.90
N HIS A 81 2.67 1.82 16.94
CA HIS A 81 2.12 2.88 16.12
C HIS A 81 3.01 3.12 14.90
N PHE A 82 3.10 2.08 14.06
CA PHE A 82 3.90 2.04 12.85
C PHE A 82 3.07 1.55 11.67
N LYS A 83 3.44 2.03 10.50
CA LYS A 83 3.05 1.48 9.22
C LYS A 83 4.19 0.60 8.72
N PHE A 84 3.97 -0.71 8.65
CA PHE A 84 4.94 -1.69 8.15
C PHE A 84 4.77 -1.82 6.65
N ASN A 85 5.84 -1.51 5.90
CA ASN A 85 5.79 -1.50 4.45
C ASN A 85 6.18 -2.87 3.88
N ASP A 86 5.38 -3.35 2.93
CA ASP A 86 5.71 -4.43 1.99
C ASP A 86 6.08 -5.79 2.61
N LEU A 87 5.44 -6.16 3.72
CA LEU A 87 5.65 -7.48 4.33
C LEU A 87 5.33 -8.64 3.36
N TYR A 88 4.56 -8.39 2.29
CA TYR A 88 4.33 -9.36 1.22
C TYR A 88 5.62 -9.80 0.52
N LEU A 89 6.65 -8.96 0.48
CA LEU A 89 7.95 -9.33 -0.11
C LEU A 89 8.63 -10.47 0.66
N MET A 90 8.34 -10.60 1.96
CA MET A 90 9.01 -11.51 2.88
C MET A 90 8.16 -12.73 3.27
N SER A 91 6.83 -12.68 3.11
CA SER A 91 5.95 -13.76 3.57
C SER A 91 5.02 -14.27 2.48
N ALA A 92 5.09 -15.58 2.24
CA ALA A 92 4.17 -16.28 1.36
C ALA A 92 2.75 -16.32 1.92
N GLU A 93 2.58 -16.38 3.24
CA GLU A 93 1.27 -16.39 3.89
C GLU A 93 0.55 -15.05 3.70
N ILE A 94 1.27 -13.92 3.79
CA ILE A 94 0.72 -12.58 3.52
C ILE A 94 0.35 -12.48 2.03
N ARG A 95 1.22 -12.94 1.12
CA ARG A 95 0.89 -12.97 -0.32
C ARG A 95 -0.32 -13.85 -0.60
N SER A 96 -0.43 -15.02 0.04
CA SER A 96 -1.57 -15.93 -0.15
C SER A 96 -2.90 -15.31 0.27
N LEU A 97 -2.92 -14.47 1.31
CA LEU A 97 -4.11 -13.73 1.70
C LEU A 97 -4.40 -12.60 0.70
N ALA A 98 -3.39 -11.81 0.35
CA ALA A 98 -3.51 -10.67 -0.56
C ALA A 98 -3.86 -11.08 -2.00
N LEU A 99 -3.47 -12.28 -2.43
CA LEU A 99 -3.71 -12.83 -3.77
C LEU A 99 -4.60 -14.08 -3.72
N ASP A 100 -5.50 -14.13 -2.74
CA ASP A 100 -6.53 -15.16 -2.71
C ASP A 100 -7.31 -15.19 -4.04
N LEU A 101 -7.71 -16.40 -4.49
CA LEU A 101 -8.28 -16.58 -5.82
C LEU A 101 -9.62 -15.85 -5.99
N GLU A 102 -10.47 -15.87 -4.97
CA GLU A 102 -11.76 -15.19 -5.03
C GLU A 102 -11.59 -13.67 -4.96
N LEU A 103 -10.69 -13.17 -4.09
CA LEU A 103 -10.37 -11.75 -4.01
C LEU A 103 -9.79 -11.24 -5.33
N THR A 104 -8.81 -11.95 -5.92
CA THR A 104 -8.18 -11.52 -7.18
C THR A 104 -9.14 -11.57 -8.36
N SER A 105 -10.13 -12.48 -8.36
CA SER A 105 -11.21 -12.48 -9.35
C SER A 105 -12.05 -11.19 -9.26
N VAL A 106 -12.45 -10.80 -8.05
CA VAL A 106 -13.19 -9.54 -7.83
C VAL A 106 -12.36 -8.34 -8.27
N LEU A 107 -11.07 -8.30 -7.88
CA LEU A 107 -10.18 -7.19 -8.25
C LEU A 107 -9.99 -7.10 -9.77
N ALA A 108 -9.82 -8.24 -10.46
CA ALA A 108 -9.69 -8.27 -11.91
C ALA A 108 -10.96 -7.80 -12.62
N ASP A 109 -12.14 -8.19 -12.12
CA ASP A 109 -13.42 -7.71 -12.65
C ASP A 109 -13.56 -6.18 -12.48
N LEU A 110 -13.14 -5.62 -11.35
CA LEU A 110 -13.21 -4.18 -11.08
C LEU A 110 -12.17 -3.38 -11.88
N LEU A 111 -10.95 -3.89 -12.02
CA LEU A 111 -9.88 -3.28 -12.83
C LEU A 111 -10.12 -3.45 -14.35
N GLY A 112 -10.79 -4.54 -14.75
CA GLY A 112 -10.91 -4.95 -16.15
C GLY A 112 -9.70 -5.72 -16.68
N GLU A 113 -8.75 -6.07 -15.84
CA GLU A 113 -7.52 -6.81 -16.15
C GLU A 113 -6.96 -7.48 -14.87
N PRO A 114 -6.03 -8.46 -14.98
CA PRO A 114 -5.43 -9.10 -13.82
C PRO A 114 -4.77 -8.11 -12.86
N ALA A 115 -4.95 -8.33 -11.56
CA ALA A 115 -4.41 -7.50 -10.50
C ALA A 115 -2.96 -7.87 -10.16
N VAL A 116 -2.09 -6.87 -10.01
CA VAL A 116 -0.69 -7.02 -9.59
C VAL A 116 -0.50 -6.37 -8.23
N LEU A 117 -0.28 -7.17 -7.19
CA LEU A 117 0.08 -6.68 -5.87
C LEU A 117 1.41 -5.93 -5.92
N CYS A 118 1.39 -4.62 -5.73
CA CYS A 118 2.56 -3.75 -5.88
C CYS A 118 3.03 -3.14 -4.55
N ASN A 119 2.16 -3.09 -3.55
CA ASN A 119 2.47 -2.55 -2.23
C ASN A 119 1.58 -3.20 -1.17
N SER A 120 2.11 -3.37 0.05
CA SER A 120 1.29 -3.72 1.20
C SER A 120 1.68 -2.91 2.43
N LEU A 121 0.68 -2.56 3.24
CA LEU A 121 0.84 -1.83 4.49
C LEU A 121 0.18 -2.61 5.61
N ASN A 122 0.96 -2.96 6.64
CA ASN A 122 0.40 -3.57 7.84
C ASN A 122 0.34 -2.56 8.98
N PHE A 123 -0.76 -2.60 9.71
CA PHE A 123 -1.00 -1.79 10.90
C PHE A 123 -1.40 -2.68 12.06
N GLU A 124 -0.87 -2.40 13.25
CA GLU A 124 -1.36 -2.99 14.51
C GLU A 124 -2.38 -2.08 15.20
N LYS A 125 -2.35 -0.77 14.90
CA LYS A 125 -3.30 0.24 15.42
C LYS A 125 -3.90 1.04 14.27
N GLY A 126 -4.93 1.82 14.55
CA GLY A 126 -5.48 2.78 13.60
C GLY A 126 -4.40 3.72 13.06
N SER A 127 -4.44 4.05 11.77
CA SER A 127 -3.42 4.90 11.14
C SER A 127 -3.52 6.36 11.58
N SER A 128 -4.71 6.81 11.95
CA SER A 128 -5.02 8.23 12.14
C SER A 128 -4.58 9.11 10.94
N GLN A 129 -4.40 8.49 9.78
CA GLN A 129 -3.93 9.18 8.58
C GLN A 129 -4.99 10.15 8.09
N PRO A 130 -4.63 11.42 7.81
CA PRO A 130 -5.56 12.38 7.21
C PRO A 130 -6.16 11.84 5.91
N LYS A 131 -7.31 12.42 5.52
CA LYS A 131 -7.95 12.08 4.25
C LYS A 131 -7.00 12.31 3.07
N HIS A 132 -7.00 11.37 2.14
CA HIS A 132 -6.19 11.37 0.93
C HIS A 132 -6.84 10.50 -0.13
N ILE A 133 -6.23 10.46 -1.32
CA ILE A 133 -6.46 9.46 -2.36
C ILE A 133 -5.14 8.78 -2.66
N ASP A 134 -5.16 7.50 -3.01
CA ASP A 134 -3.93 6.72 -3.22
C ASP A 134 -3.16 7.16 -4.45
N SER A 135 -3.87 7.59 -5.50
CA SER A 135 -3.26 8.06 -6.74
C SER A 135 -2.35 9.28 -6.58
N LEU A 136 -2.44 10.02 -5.46
CA LEU A 136 -1.47 11.08 -5.10
C LEU A 136 -0.05 10.54 -4.88
N TYR A 137 0.07 9.30 -4.39
CA TYR A 137 1.35 8.69 -4.01
C TYR A 137 1.76 7.55 -4.94
N MET A 138 0.77 6.90 -5.54
CA MET A 138 0.93 5.72 -6.39
C MET A 138 0.20 5.95 -7.72
N THR A 139 0.66 6.94 -8.49
CA THR A 139 -0.01 7.34 -9.72
C THR A 139 0.10 6.24 -10.79
N PRO A 140 -1.03 5.64 -11.24
CA PRO A 140 -1.02 4.69 -12.34
C PRO A 140 -0.69 5.40 -13.66
N ARG A 141 -0.13 4.67 -14.61
CA ARG A 141 0.10 5.18 -15.96
C ARG A 141 -1.22 5.34 -16.72
N THR A 142 -2.05 4.30 -16.64
CA THR A 142 -3.40 4.33 -17.17
C THR A 142 -4.34 4.85 -16.08
N PRO A 143 -5.09 5.93 -16.31
CA PRO A 143 -6.05 6.44 -15.35
C PRO A 143 -6.94 5.30 -14.79
N HIS A 144 -7.12 5.29 -13.47
CA HIS A 144 -7.95 4.32 -12.74
C HIS A 144 -7.40 2.87 -12.69
N SER A 145 -6.22 2.58 -13.25
CA SER A 145 -5.57 1.25 -13.16
C SER A 145 -4.83 1.04 -11.84
N LEU A 146 -5.45 1.48 -10.73
CA LEU A 146 -5.00 1.24 -9.37
C LEU A 146 -6.22 1.05 -8.47
N ILE A 147 -6.23 -0.03 -7.71
CA ILE A 147 -7.26 -0.38 -6.72
C ILE A 147 -6.60 -0.80 -5.42
N ALA A 148 -7.28 -0.61 -4.31
CA ALA A 148 -6.78 -1.09 -3.03
C ALA A 148 -7.79 -1.99 -2.32
N ALA A 149 -7.28 -2.90 -1.49
CA ALA A 149 -8.08 -3.73 -0.60
C ALA A 149 -7.52 -3.65 0.83
N TRP A 150 -8.38 -3.35 1.77
CA TRP A 150 -8.11 -3.38 3.21
C TRP A 150 -8.75 -4.62 3.81
N ILE A 151 -7.97 -5.44 4.50
CA ILE A 151 -8.40 -6.72 5.08
C ILE A 151 -8.35 -6.60 6.60
N ALA A 152 -9.46 -6.87 7.26
CA ALA A 152 -9.56 -6.89 8.71
C ALA A 152 -8.88 -8.15 9.28
N LEU A 153 -7.80 -7.97 10.06
CA LEU A 153 -7.13 -9.08 10.75
C LEU A 153 -7.71 -9.35 12.14
N GLU A 154 -8.60 -8.47 12.63
CA GLU A 154 -9.38 -8.57 13.84
C GLU A 154 -10.68 -7.78 13.71
N ASP A 155 -11.61 -7.91 14.67
CA ASP A 155 -12.80 -7.08 14.74
C ASP A 155 -12.44 -5.63 15.06
N VAL A 156 -13.01 -4.68 14.33
CA VAL A 156 -12.74 -3.24 14.48
C VAL A 156 -13.69 -2.64 15.52
N HIS A 157 -13.12 -2.08 16.59
CA HIS A 157 -13.90 -1.27 17.52
C HIS A 157 -14.01 0.18 17.02
N PRO A 158 -15.18 0.86 17.18
CA PRO A 158 -15.35 2.25 16.74
C PRO A 158 -14.31 3.24 17.29
N ASP A 159 -13.81 3.00 18.52
CA ASP A 159 -12.82 3.85 19.20
C ASP A 159 -11.36 3.51 18.81
N ALA A 160 -11.13 2.48 18.00
CA ALA A 160 -9.80 2.07 17.56
C ALA A 160 -9.27 2.82 16.32
N GLY A 161 -9.92 3.90 15.91
CA GLY A 161 -9.55 4.65 14.71
C GLY A 161 -9.92 3.92 13.40
N PRO A 162 -11.20 3.66 13.13
CA PRO A 162 -11.65 2.94 11.95
C PRO A 162 -11.29 3.66 10.65
N LEU A 163 -11.28 2.90 9.55
CA LEU A 163 -11.24 3.43 8.19
C LEU A 163 -12.46 4.30 7.94
N VAL A 164 -12.23 5.51 7.40
CA VAL A 164 -13.29 6.42 6.95
C VAL A 164 -13.13 6.71 5.47
N TYR A 165 -14.26 6.98 4.80
CA TYR A 165 -14.29 7.21 3.37
C TYR A 165 -15.49 8.05 2.96
N TYR A 166 -15.44 8.62 1.75
CA TYR A 166 -16.49 9.47 1.17
C TYR A 166 -17.04 8.82 -0.10
N PRO A 167 -18.18 8.10 -0.04
CA PRO A 167 -18.80 7.47 -1.21
C PRO A 167 -18.99 8.45 -2.36
N GLY A 168 -18.56 8.04 -3.58
CA GLY A 168 -18.67 8.84 -4.80
C GLY A 168 -17.59 9.91 -4.98
N SER A 169 -16.67 10.08 -4.00
CA SER A 169 -15.60 11.08 -4.08
C SER A 169 -14.55 10.79 -5.17
N HIS A 170 -14.41 9.55 -5.63
CA HIS A 170 -13.54 9.15 -6.74
C HIS A 170 -13.90 9.85 -8.07
N ARG A 171 -15.08 10.46 -8.16
CA ARG A 171 -15.53 11.26 -9.31
C ARG A 171 -15.21 12.75 -9.17
N ILE A 172 -14.53 13.16 -8.11
CA ILE A 172 -13.98 14.51 -8.00
C ILE A 172 -12.85 14.63 -9.02
N PRO A 173 -12.81 15.68 -9.87
CA PRO A 173 -11.68 15.88 -10.77
C PRO A 173 -10.36 15.89 -10.00
N LEU A 174 -9.34 15.24 -10.55
CA LEU A 174 -8.02 15.22 -9.93
C LEU A 174 -7.44 16.64 -9.88
N TYR A 175 -6.85 16.96 -8.73
CA TYR A 175 -6.09 18.21 -8.57
C TYR A 175 -4.84 18.15 -9.45
N THR A 176 -4.57 19.23 -10.17
CA THR A 176 -3.34 19.36 -10.97
C THR A 176 -2.39 20.26 -10.22
N PHE A 177 -1.23 19.72 -9.87
CA PHE A 177 -0.16 20.47 -9.20
C PHE A 177 0.56 21.41 -10.17
N ASN A 178 1.38 22.32 -9.65
CA ASN A 178 2.07 23.33 -10.47
C ASN A 178 3.06 22.73 -11.49
N ASP A 179 3.53 21.52 -11.25
CA ASP A 179 4.36 20.74 -12.20
C ASP A 179 3.55 20.10 -13.34
N GLY A 180 2.23 20.30 -13.36
CA GLY A 180 1.30 19.75 -14.34
C GLY A 180 0.93 18.29 -14.10
N THR A 181 1.37 17.68 -13.00
CA THR A 181 1.04 16.30 -12.63
C THR A 181 -0.12 16.21 -11.64
N HIS A 182 -0.55 14.97 -11.33
CA HIS A 182 -1.49 14.67 -10.26
C HIS A 182 -0.79 13.99 -9.05
N HIS A 183 0.54 13.93 -9.07
CA HIS A 183 1.34 13.36 -7.99
C HIS A 183 1.58 14.40 -6.90
N ALA A 184 1.40 14.00 -5.62
CA ALA A 184 1.52 14.93 -4.51
C ALA A 184 2.94 15.49 -4.37
N THR A 185 3.05 16.80 -4.33
CA THR A 185 4.26 17.49 -3.91
C THR A 185 4.15 17.90 -2.45
N ARG A 186 5.28 17.98 -1.74
CA ARG A 186 5.28 18.37 -0.33
C ARG A 186 4.82 19.82 -0.15
N GLU A 187 5.22 20.66 -1.09
CA GLU A 187 5.01 22.10 -1.07
C GLU A 187 3.52 22.46 -1.23
N GLU A 188 2.80 21.70 -2.04
CA GLU A 188 1.40 22.00 -2.41
C GLU A 188 0.38 21.10 -1.71
N SER A 189 0.79 20.32 -0.71
CA SER A 189 -0.13 19.42 0.01
C SER A 189 -1.30 20.19 0.68
N ALA A 190 -1.06 21.38 1.18
CA ALA A 190 -2.10 22.22 1.80
C ALA A 190 -3.18 22.64 0.78
N ASP A 191 -2.78 23.01 -0.44
CA ASP A 191 -3.69 23.43 -1.51
C ASP A 191 -4.59 22.26 -1.94
N TRP A 192 -4.04 21.03 -1.97
CA TRP A 192 -4.83 19.83 -2.23
C TRP A 192 -5.89 19.60 -1.15
N TYR A 193 -5.55 19.76 0.14
CA TYR A 193 -6.52 19.62 1.22
C TYR A 193 -7.65 20.65 1.13
N ASP A 194 -7.33 21.90 0.82
CA ASP A 194 -8.32 22.95 0.64
C ASP A 194 -9.23 22.66 -0.55
N TYR A 195 -8.65 22.22 -1.68
CA TYR A 195 -9.40 21.80 -2.85
C TYR A 195 -10.38 20.67 -2.52
N ILE A 196 -9.91 19.58 -1.91
CA ILE A 196 -10.76 18.41 -1.64
C ILE A 196 -11.88 18.73 -0.64
N ASP A 197 -11.62 19.61 0.35
CA ASP A 197 -12.63 20.07 1.31
C ASP A 197 -13.74 20.86 0.64
N VAL A 198 -13.38 21.73 -0.29
CA VAL A 198 -14.35 22.47 -1.11
C VAL A 198 -15.19 21.51 -1.95
N GLN A 199 -14.56 20.54 -2.63
CA GLN A 199 -15.27 19.59 -3.47
C GLN A 199 -16.23 18.69 -2.68
N ILE A 200 -15.82 18.19 -1.52
CA ILE A 200 -16.67 17.39 -0.62
C ILE A 200 -17.93 18.20 -0.22
N ARG A 201 -17.75 19.46 0.20
CA ARG A 201 -18.86 20.33 0.58
C ARG A 201 -19.80 20.63 -0.59
N LEU A 202 -19.26 21.04 -1.74
CA LEU A 202 -20.06 21.37 -2.93
C LEU A 202 -20.90 20.20 -3.43
N ARG A 203 -20.40 18.98 -3.31
CA ARG A 203 -21.08 17.75 -3.74
C ARG A 203 -21.96 17.13 -2.63
N GLY A 204 -21.94 17.70 -1.43
CA GLY A 204 -22.71 17.19 -0.29
C GLY A 204 -22.29 15.79 0.17
N LEU A 205 -21.04 15.39 -0.11
CA LEU A 205 -20.54 14.07 0.26
C LEU A 205 -20.42 13.94 1.78
N LYS A 206 -20.73 12.76 2.29
CA LYS A 206 -20.72 12.47 3.73
C LYS A 206 -19.71 11.38 4.05
N GLU A 207 -18.94 11.62 5.10
CA GLU A 207 -18.04 10.60 5.65
C GLU A 207 -18.83 9.40 6.15
N ARG A 208 -18.30 8.21 5.87
CA ARG A 208 -18.72 6.93 6.44
C ARG A 208 -17.55 6.25 7.09
N ALA A 209 -17.80 5.45 8.12
CA ALA A 209 -16.80 4.59 8.76
C ALA A 209 -17.07 3.13 8.40
N PHE A 210 -16.01 2.37 8.17
CA PHE A 210 -16.08 0.93 7.99
C PHE A 210 -15.73 0.24 9.31
N ILE A 211 -16.74 -0.34 9.96
CA ILE A 211 -16.61 -1.10 11.20
C ILE A 211 -16.62 -2.58 10.83
N ALA A 212 -15.46 -3.10 10.54
CA ALA A 212 -15.28 -4.44 10.00
C ALA A 212 -15.29 -5.51 11.09
N ARG A 213 -15.71 -6.71 10.73
CA ARG A 213 -15.40 -7.95 11.43
C ARG A 213 -14.14 -8.57 10.86
N LYS A 214 -13.46 -9.40 11.63
CA LYS A 214 -12.31 -10.17 11.16
C LYS A 214 -12.67 -10.98 9.91
N GLY A 215 -11.87 -10.79 8.85
CA GLY A 215 -12.10 -11.44 7.56
C GLY A 215 -12.90 -10.63 6.56
N ASP A 216 -13.48 -9.49 6.97
CA ASP A 216 -14.09 -8.56 6.03
C ASP A 216 -13.02 -7.88 5.17
N VAL A 217 -13.39 -7.53 3.93
CA VAL A 217 -12.54 -6.81 2.98
C VAL A 217 -13.25 -5.56 2.50
N PHE A 218 -12.55 -4.43 2.53
CA PHE A 218 -13.00 -3.18 1.94
C PHE A 218 -12.12 -2.85 0.73
N ILE A 219 -12.73 -2.78 -0.45
CA ILE A 219 -12.06 -2.48 -1.73
C ILE A 219 -12.43 -1.07 -2.14
N TRP A 220 -11.44 -0.29 -2.62
CA TRP A 220 -11.70 1.07 -3.10
C TRP A 220 -10.90 1.46 -4.33
N HIS A 221 -11.50 2.37 -5.08
CA HIS A 221 -10.88 3.04 -6.23
C HIS A 221 -9.74 3.95 -5.76
N SER A 222 -8.63 4.02 -6.49
CA SER A 222 -7.46 4.83 -6.14
C SER A 222 -7.76 6.30 -5.82
N ASP A 223 -8.82 6.84 -6.41
CA ASP A 223 -9.23 8.23 -6.24
C ASP A 223 -10.35 8.42 -5.20
N LEU A 224 -10.77 7.35 -4.49
CA LEU A 224 -11.71 7.48 -3.38
C LEU A 224 -11.04 8.21 -2.22
N VAL A 225 -11.63 9.32 -1.78
CA VAL A 225 -11.15 10.02 -0.59
C VAL A 225 -11.43 9.16 0.64
N HIS A 226 -10.36 8.79 1.33
CA HIS A 226 -10.40 7.95 2.52
C HIS A 226 -9.33 8.36 3.52
N GLY A 227 -9.37 7.77 4.72
CA GLY A 227 -8.39 8.03 5.78
C GLY A 227 -8.62 7.16 7.00
N GLY A 228 -7.89 7.45 8.08
CA GLY A 228 -8.08 6.82 9.38
C GLY A 228 -8.66 7.82 10.37
N ARG A 229 -9.78 7.48 11.01
CA ARG A 229 -10.30 8.30 12.10
C ARG A 229 -9.27 8.36 13.24
N PRO A 230 -9.18 9.44 14.01
CA PRO A 230 -8.37 9.49 15.22
C PRO A 230 -8.71 8.33 16.18
N ILE A 231 -7.69 7.78 16.84
CA ILE A 231 -7.87 6.75 17.86
C ILE A 231 -8.41 7.40 19.11
N ALA A 232 -9.60 6.99 19.56
CA ALA A 232 -10.20 7.47 20.80
C ALA A 232 -9.72 6.64 22.01
N ASP A 233 -9.50 5.34 21.85
CA ASP A 233 -8.96 4.44 22.88
C ASP A 233 -7.62 3.84 22.43
N HIS A 234 -6.52 4.40 22.93
CA HIS A 234 -5.16 3.97 22.59
C HIS A 234 -4.76 2.60 23.15
N HIS A 235 -5.56 1.98 24.00
CA HIS A 235 -5.34 0.60 24.47
C HIS A 235 -5.81 -0.43 23.43
N ARG A 236 -6.66 -0.03 22.50
CA ARG A 236 -7.19 -0.90 21.45
C ARG A 236 -6.21 -1.03 20.29
N THR A 237 -6.27 -2.19 19.64
CA THR A 237 -5.65 -2.46 18.35
C THR A 237 -6.69 -2.32 17.23
N ARG A 238 -6.19 -2.20 16.02
CA ARG A 238 -6.93 -2.30 14.77
C ARG A 238 -6.01 -2.94 13.74
N SER A 239 -5.75 -4.23 13.95
CA SER A 239 -4.85 -4.99 13.10
C SER A 239 -5.43 -5.15 11.69
N SER A 240 -4.66 -4.74 10.69
CA SER A 240 -5.12 -4.75 9.30
C SER A 240 -3.97 -4.88 8.31
N LEU A 241 -4.33 -5.38 7.12
CA LEU A 241 -3.48 -5.44 5.95
C LEU A 241 -4.15 -4.62 4.83
N VAL A 242 -3.46 -3.60 4.34
CA VAL A 242 -3.82 -2.88 3.12
C VAL A 242 -2.96 -3.40 1.98
N CYS A 243 -3.56 -3.65 0.84
CA CYS A 243 -2.89 -4.10 -0.38
C CYS A 243 -3.28 -3.19 -1.53
N HIS A 244 -2.28 -2.72 -2.30
CA HIS A 244 -2.51 -1.94 -3.51
C HIS A 244 -2.16 -2.77 -4.74
N TYR A 245 -3.00 -2.64 -5.76
CA TYR A 245 -2.88 -3.43 -6.99
C TYR A 245 -2.94 -2.53 -8.20
N PHE A 246 -1.90 -2.59 -9.04
CA PHE A 246 -1.96 -2.06 -10.40
C PHE A 246 -2.58 -3.09 -11.34
N GLY A 247 -3.07 -2.63 -12.48
CA GLY A 247 -3.37 -3.50 -13.62
C GLY A 247 -2.09 -4.11 -14.21
N GLU A 248 -2.20 -5.34 -14.73
CA GLU A 248 -1.07 -6.06 -15.33
C GLU A 248 -0.45 -5.26 -16.49
N THR A 249 -1.28 -4.65 -17.33
CA THR A 249 -0.84 -3.87 -18.49
C THR A 249 0.10 -2.72 -18.11
N ASP A 250 -0.22 -2.00 -17.04
CA ASP A 250 0.63 -0.90 -16.54
C ASP A 250 1.99 -1.42 -16.02
N CYS A 251 1.99 -2.56 -15.34
CA CYS A 251 3.20 -3.18 -14.79
C CYS A 251 4.12 -3.67 -15.92
N VAL A 252 3.56 -4.38 -16.90
CA VAL A 252 4.30 -4.88 -18.07
C VAL A 252 4.88 -3.72 -18.90
N ALA A 253 4.08 -2.68 -19.16
CA ALA A 253 4.52 -1.51 -19.90
C ALA A 253 5.65 -0.72 -19.22
N ARG A 254 5.80 -0.87 -17.90
CA ARG A 254 6.90 -0.28 -17.11
C ARG A 254 8.10 -1.22 -16.95
N GLY A 255 8.04 -2.45 -17.50
CA GLY A 255 9.09 -3.46 -17.34
C GLY A 255 9.26 -3.94 -15.91
N MET A 256 8.18 -3.93 -15.12
CA MET A 256 8.24 -4.38 -13.73
C MET A 256 8.37 -5.89 -13.66
N ASP A 257 9.20 -6.38 -12.72
CA ASP A 257 9.35 -7.80 -12.47
C ASP A 257 8.15 -8.31 -11.65
N ILE A 258 7.25 -9.04 -12.31
CA ILE A 258 6.04 -9.60 -11.72
C ILE A 258 6.08 -11.13 -11.73
N ALA A 259 5.58 -11.76 -10.68
CA ALA A 259 5.50 -13.20 -10.55
C ALA A 259 4.04 -13.63 -10.34
N PRO A 260 3.57 -14.69 -11.03
CA PRO A 260 2.22 -15.20 -10.86
C PRO A 260 2.03 -15.83 -9.49
N MET A 261 0.84 -15.68 -8.93
CA MET A 261 0.40 -16.37 -7.73
C MET A 261 -1.13 -16.42 -7.70
N HIS A 262 -1.70 -17.63 -7.59
CA HIS A 262 -3.15 -17.86 -7.63
C HIS A 262 -3.82 -17.22 -8.85
N GLY A 263 -4.73 -16.26 -8.67
CA GLY A 263 -5.44 -15.58 -9.76
C GLY A 263 -4.86 -14.23 -10.19
N GLY A 264 -3.69 -13.84 -9.66
CA GLY A 264 -3.06 -12.55 -9.96
C GLY A 264 -1.54 -12.64 -9.99
N TYR A 265 -0.90 -11.50 -9.79
CA TYR A 265 0.56 -11.37 -9.77
C TYR A 265 0.99 -10.56 -8.55
N TRP A 266 2.28 -10.67 -8.20
CA TRP A 266 2.92 -9.78 -7.25
C TRP A 266 4.22 -9.23 -7.82
N MET A 267 4.50 -7.98 -7.48
CA MET A 267 5.70 -7.29 -7.93
C MET A 267 6.90 -7.70 -7.06
N ARG A 268 7.93 -8.26 -7.71
CA ARG A 268 9.23 -8.55 -7.09
C ARG A 268 10.08 -7.30 -7.18
N ARG A 269 10.40 -6.72 -6.05
CA ARG A 269 11.19 -5.50 -5.97
C ARG A 269 11.95 -5.42 -4.65
N LEU A 270 12.86 -4.48 -4.55
CA LEU A 270 13.47 -4.12 -3.27
C LEU A 270 12.44 -3.47 -2.33
N PRO A 271 12.61 -3.60 -0.99
CA PRO A 271 11.86 -2.83 -0.02
C PRO A 271 11.93 -1.33 -0.31
N GLN A 272 11.08 -0.54 0.33
CA GLN A 272 11.14 0.92 0.23
C GLN A 272 12.52 1.43 0.68
N PRO A 273 13.10 2.46 0.02
CA PRO A 273 14.40 2.98 0.42
C PRO A 273 14.34 3.68 1.79
N VAL A 274 15.42 3.52 2.56
CA VAL A 274 15.62 4.18 3.85
C VAL A 274 16.92 4.99 3.80
N ILE A 275 16.86 6.26 4.16
CA ILE A 275 18.05 7.07 4.41
C ILE A 275 18.33 6.98 5.92
N ALA A 276 19.22 6.08 6.31
CA ALA A 276 19.52 5.80 7.70
C ALA A 276 20.88 6.40 8.09
N ASP A 277 20.95 6.95 9.32
CA ASP A 277 22.22 7.41 9.87
C ASP A 277 23.26 6.28 9.84
N PRO A 278 24.43 6.47 9.22
CA PRO A 278 25.49 5.46 9.20
C PRO A 278 25.90 4.93 10.58
N ALA A 279 25.80 5.75 11.63
CA ALA A 279 26.08 5.36 13.00
C ALA A 279 25.07 4.35 13.57
N SER A 280 23.89 4.19 12.95
CA SER A 280 22.86 3.25 13.38
C SER A 280 23.19 1.79 13.04
N PHE A 281 24.14 1.52 12.15
CA PHE A 281 24.57 0.19 11.77
C PHE A 281 25.65 -0.38 12.67
N GLY A 282 25.51 -1.65 13.04
CA GLY A 282 26.43 -2.36 13.91
C GLY A 282 26.07 -3.85 14.00
N PRO A 283 26.66 -4.60 14.95
CA PRO A 283 26.48 -6.06 15.03
C PRO A 283 25.03 -6.53 15.16
N LYS A 284 24.14 -5.71 15.76
CA LYS A 284 22.72 -6.04 15.93
C LYS A 284 21.86 -5.64 14.73
N CYS A 285 22.35 -4.71 13.93
CA CYS A 285 21.69 -4.26 12.70
C CYS A 285 22.80 -3.99 11.68
N PRO A 286 23.31 -5.03 11.00
CA PRO A 286 24.35 -4.87 9.99
C PRO A 286 23.86 -4.05 8.81
N PHE A 287 24.77 -3.37 8.14
CA PHE A 287 24.47 -2.65 6.91
C PHE A 287 23.98 -3.65 5.83
N PRO A 288 22.87 -3.39 5.15
CA PRO A 288 22.33 -4.31 4.14
C PRO A 288 23.04 -4.14 2.79
N GLU A 289 24.29 -4.56 2.75
CA GLU A 289 25.26 -4.41 1.65
C GLU A 289 24.65 -4.77 0.29
N GLU A 290 24.09 -5.98 0.17
CA GLU A 290 23.55 -6.48 -1.11
C GLU A 290 22.35 -5.63 -1.59
N THR A 291 21.51 -5.18 -0.67
CA THR A 291 20.38 -4.31 -1.00
C THR A 291 20.85 -2.96 -1.51
N TYR A 292 21.87 -2.37 -0.86
CA TYR A 292 22.43 -1.10 -1.27
C TYR A 292 23.10 -1.20 -2.66
N LEU A 293 23.91 -2.22 -2.89
CA LEU A 293 24.57 -2.43 -4.19
C LEU A 293 23.59 -2.75 -5.32
N ARG A 294 22.48 -3.45 -5.04
CA ARG A 294 21.43 -3.68 -6.04
C ARG A 294 20.68 -2.39 -6.39
N ARG A 295 20.51 -1.50 -5.43
CA ARG A 295 19.84 -0.21 -5.62
C ARG A 295 20.71 0.79 -6.36
N HIS A 296 22.05 0.68 -6.22
CA HIS A 296 23.04 1.59 -6.79
C HIS A 296 24.04 0.82 -7.66
N PRO A 297 23.70 0.52 -8.94
CA PRO A 297 24.59 -0.21 -9.84
C PRO A 297 25.95 0.46 -10.06
N ASP A 298 25.98 1.80 -10.09
CA ASP A 298 27.20 2.61 -10.17
C ASP A 298 28.18 2.33 -9.02
N VAL A 299 27.64 2.21 -7.80
CA VAL A 299 28.45 1.85 -6.62
C VAL A 299 28.89 0.39 -6.67
N ARG A 300 28.05 -0.51 -7.15
CA ARG A 300 28.41 -1.92 -7.35
C ARG A 300 29.63 -2.03 -8.30
N GLU A 301 29.55 -1.39 -9.45
CA GLU A 301 30.66 -1.36 -10.43
C GLU A 301 31.93 -0.81 -9.83
N ALA A 302 31.85 0.25 -9.04
CA ALA A 302 32.99 0.86 -8.36
C ALA A 302 33.60 -0.06 -7.28
N VAL A 303 32.78 -0.82 -6.54
CA VAL A 303 33.26 -1.83 -5.58
C VAL A 303 33.93 -3.00 -6.31
N GLU A 304 33.32 -3.51 -7.39
CA GLU A 304 33.91 -4.57 -8.23
C GLU A 304 35.24 -4.14 -8.85
N ALA A 305 35.37 -2.88 -9.25
CA ALA A 305 36.59 -2.25 -9.74
C ALA A 305 37.60 -1.91 -8.63
N LYS A 306 37.29 -2.25 -7.35
CA LYS A 306 38.16 -1.96 -6.17
C LYS A 306 38.41 -0.47 -5.92
N GLN A 307 37.54 0.40 -6.39
CA GLN A 307 37.60 1.85 -6.09
C GLN A 307 37.07 2.11 -4.66
N PHE A 308 36.15 1.29 -4.18
CA PHE A 308 35.67 1.27 -2.78
C PHE A 308 35.86 -0.13 -2.18
N PRO A 309 36.14 -0.22 -0.87
CA PRO A 309 36.22 -1.51 -0.17
C PRO A 309 34.87 -2.27 -0.12
N SER A 310 33.74 -1.53 -0.01
CA SER A 310 32.41 -2.05 0.11
C SER A 310 31.35 -0.97 -0.16
N GLY A 311 30.10 -1.38 -0.35
CA GLY A 311 28.95 -0.47 -0.42
C GLY A 311 28.74 0.27 0.91
N GLU A 312 28.93 -0.40 2.06
CA GLU A 312 28.87 0.23 3.36
C GLU A 312 29.89 1.38 3.48
N HIS A 313 31.14 1.16 3.02
CA HIS A 313 32.17 2.21 3.03
C HIS A 313 31.72 3.40 2.17
N HIS A 314 31.27 3.15 0.94
CA HIS A 314 30.74 4.20 0.07
C HIS A 314 29.58 4.96 0.74
N TYR A 315 28.63 4.24 1.36
CA TYR A 315 27.47 4.87 2.01
C TYR A 315 27.88 5.80 3.15
N ARG A 316 28.85 5.38 3.99
CA ARG A 316 29.34 6.16 5.14
C ARG A 316 30.06 7.43 4.72
N GLU A 317 30.88 7.35 3.68
CA GLU A 317 31.75 8.48 3.24
C GLU A 317 30.97 9.44 2.32
N TYR A 318 30.09 8.94 1.47
CA TYR A 318 29.44 9.73 0.42
C TYR A 318 27.93 9.54 0.37
N GLY A 319 27.46 8.31 0.26
CA GLY A 319 26.09 8.00 -0.10
C GLY A 319 25.04 8.57 0.85
N PHE A 320 25.32 8.61 2.16
CA PHE A 320 24.44 9.24 3.14
C PHE A 320 24.32 10.75 2.89
N GLY A 321 25.45 11.44 2.67
CA GLY A 321 25.48 12.87 2.34
C GLY A 321 24.82 13.20 0.99
N GLU A 322 24.85 12.25 0.04
CA GLU A 322 24.17 12.35 -1.25
C GLU A 322 22.67 12.02 -1.17
N GLY A 323 22.17 11.63 -0.01
CA GLY A 323 20.77 11.23 0.15
C GLY A 323 20.42 9.90 -0.52
N ARG A 324 21.40 9.02 -0.78
CA ARG A 324 21.14 7.69 -1.35
C ARG A 324 20.42 6.81 -0.33
N GLY A 325 19.29 6.25 -0.73
CA GLY A 325 18.56 5.30 0.11
C GLY A 325 19.17 3.89 0.05
N ILE A 326 19.02 3.15 1.16
CA ILE A 326 19.40 1.75 1.28
C ILE A 326 18.23 0.86 0.91
#